data_1099371ec2b9adb9a49519a3acf0d919
#
_entry.id   1099371ec2b9adb9a49519a3acf0d919
#
_cell.length_a   1.000
_cell.length_b   1.000
_cell.length_c   1.000
_cell.angle_alpha   90.00
_cell.angle_beta   90.00
_cell.angle_gamma   90.00
#
_symmetry.space_group_name_H-M   'P 1'
#
loop_
_entity.id
_entity.type
_entity.pdbx_description
1 polymer ?
#
loop_
_entity_poly.entity_id
_entity_poly.type
_entity_poly.pdbx_seq_one_letter_code
_entity_poly.pdbx_strand_id
1 'polypeptide(L)'
;MTHSLFWHDYETTGTHPQKDRPLQFAGVRTDLNFNVIDEPISIFCKLSLDVLPHPEACLITKITPQIADEKGVNEAEFMRQIHAQLVQPETCNLGYNSIRFDDEMTRHGLYRNFYDAYEREWQHGNSRWDLLDVFRAAHALRPAGFNWVYDDANKPIFKLDQLTVANHIQHANAHDALADVYATLSLAYLLRQAQPRLFQFLFEHRTKAHALKLLNVGNGVPVIHVSGMYPAEKNCLAIVLPLCVHPTNANEIIVYDLSIDPAPLLTLSAEEIQQRLFVATADLPENVARIPLKTIHINKCPVLAPMSVLRFEDAQRLGIDVESCLKNGEKLTQVLKQKPPFFTQKIADVFNKPYDDLQTSVNVDLALYSGGFFSAVDKKAMTQIRHTAPEQLATLPLHYEDARLPEMLFRYRARNFPNTLTGEEWQTWREFCVAQLQQPERGANILLSDYVQRIQALQGQGADATITKALLDYARAKIQQLEINDVTI
;
A
#
# COMPACT_ATOMS: atom_id res chain seq x y z
N MET A 1 6.19 -29.24 1.43
CA MET A 1 5.01 -28.59 0.82
C MET A 1 5.43 -27.83 -0.42
N THR A 2 4.54 -27.63 -1.39
CA THR A 2 4.87 -26.91 -2.63
C THR A 2 4.66 -25.43 -2.39
N HIS A 3 5.69 -24.62 -2.54
CA HIS A 3 5.55 -23.15 -2.50
C HIS A 3 4.80 -22.67 -3.73
N SER A 4 3.88 -21.72 -3.56
CA SER A 4 3.16 -21.06 -4.65
C SER A 4 3.34 -19.54 -4.62
N LEU A 5 3.15 -18.93 -5.78
CA LEU A 5 3.07 -17.49 -5.95
C LEU A 5 1.62 -17.14 -6.27
N PHE A 6 1.04 -16.18 -5.57
CA PHE A 6 -0.29 -15.67 -5.85
C PHE A 6 -0.19 -14.21 -6.29
N TRP A 7 -0.30 -14.01 -7.60
CA TRP A 7 -0.26 -12.73 -8.29
C TRP A 7 -1.63 -12.08 -8.19
N HIS A 8 -1.72 -10.86 -7.74
CA HIS A 8 -3.02 -10.20 -7.59
C HIS A 8 -2.95 -8.70 -7.85
N ASP A 9 -4.10 -8.14 -8.19
CA ASP A 9 -4.31 -6.74 -8.42
C ASP A 9 -5.75 -6.32 -8.09
N TYR A 10 -5.96 -5.03 -7.80
CA TYR A 10 -7.26 -4.43 -7.51
C TYR A 10 -7.57 -3.26 -8.44
N GLU A 11 -8.80 -3.22 -8.95
CA GLU A 11 -9.41 -1.97 -9.37
C GLU A 11 -10.27 -1.40 -8.24
N THR A 12 -10.19 -0.10 -8.02
CA THR A 12 -10.75 0.55 -6.83
C THR A 12 -11.51 1.82 -7.14
N THR A 13 -12.29 2.32 -6.18
CA THR A 13 -13.04 3.57 -6.28
C THR A 13 -12.17 4.83 -6.27
N GLY A 14 -10.87 4.71 -6.02
CA GLY A 14 -9.91 5.82 -5.95
C GLY A 14 -8.55 5.37 -5.42
N THR A 15 -7.70 6.30 -5.04
CA THR A 15 -6.28 6.04 -4.73
C THR A 15 -5.95 5.98 -3.24
N HIS A 16 -6.94 6.05 -2.37
CA HIS A 16 -6.74 6.09 -0.92
C HIS A 16 -7.26 4.80 -0.23
N PRO A 17 -6.43 3.77 0.01
CA PRO A 17 -6.87 2.44 0.43
C PRO A 17 -7.73 2.40 1.71
N GLN A 18 -7.56 3.36 2.62
CA GLN A 18 -8.34 3.45 3.85
C GLN A 18 -9.79 3.90 3.60
N LYS A 19 -9.98 4.83 2.66
CA LYS A 19 -11.27 5.49 2.39
C LYS A 19 -11.98 4.88 1.19
N ASP A 20 -11.22 4.48 0.19
CA ASP A 20 -11.75 3.88 -1.03
C ASP A 20 -12.15 2.41 -0.85
N ARG A 21 -12.86 1.88 -1.82
CA ARG A 21 -13.39 0.51 -1.82
C ARG A 21 -12.93 -0.24 -3.07
N PRO A 22 -12.80 -1.56 -3.00
CA PRO A 22 -12.53 -2.35 -4.20
C PRO A 22 -13.74 -2.33 -5.15
N LEU A 23 -13.46 -2.34 -6.46
CA LEU A 23 -14.43 -2.55 -7.53
C LEU A 23 -14.24 -3.90 -8.18
N GLN A 24 -13.00 -4.32 -8.39
CA GLN A 24 -12.61 -5.61 -8.94
C GLN A 24 -11.37 -6.11 -8.21
N PHE A 25 -11.24 -7.41 -8.09
CA PHE A 25 -10.02 -8.11 -7.69
C PHE A 25 -9.76 -9.22 -8.67
N ALA A 26 -8.50 -9.39 -9.06
CA ALA A 26 -8.08 -10.54 -9.83
C ALA A 26 -6.86 -11.20 -9.20
N GLY A 27 -6.73 -12.52 -9.43
CA GLY A 27 -5.59 -13.28 -8.96
C GLY A 27 -5.31 -14.51 -9.81
N VAL A 28 -4.01 -14.80 -9.94
CA VAL A 28 -3.48 -15.97 -10.64
C VAL A 28 -2.49 -16.67 -9.73
N ARG A 29 -2.67 -17.99 -9.53
CA ARG A 29 -1.73 -18.79 -8.75
C ARG A 29 -0.78 -19.52 -9.67
N THR A 30 0.52 -19.48 -9.37
CA THR A 30 1.55 -20.18 -10.12
C THR A 30 2.44 -21.00 -9.18
N ASP A 31 3.17 -21.96 -9.74
CA ASP A 31 4.36 -22.52 -9.12
C ASP A 31 5.52 -21.50 -9.15
N LEU A 32 6.66 -21.85 -8.58
CA LEU A 32 7.86 -21.00 -8.59
C LEU A 32 8.50 -20.86 -9.98
N ASN A 33 8.06 -21.61 -10.98
CA ASN A 33 8.50 -21.49 -12.36
C ASN A 33 7.56 -20.62 -13.21
N PHE A 34 6.52 -20.07 -12.58
CA PHE A 34 5.47 -19.25 -13.19
C PHE A 34 4.49 -20.02 -14.07
N ASN A 35 4.41 -21.35 -13.92
CA ASN A 35 3.33 -22.12 -14.51
C ASN A 35 2.05 -21.90 -13.70
N VAL A 36 0.96 -21.58 -14.37
CA VAL A 36 -0.37 -21.45 -13.73
C VAL A 36 -0.80 -22.81 -13.21
N ILE A 37 -1.21 -22.89 -11.94
CA ILE A 37 -1.55 -24.14 -11.26
C ILE A 37 -3.00 -24.21 -10.76
N ASP A 38 -3.71 -23.07 -10.74
CA ASP A 38 -5.12 -22.98 -10.37
C ASP A 38 -5.88 -22.13 -11.42
N GLU A 39 -7.19 -22.26 -11.46
CA GLU A 39 -8.03 -21.37 -12.27
C GLU A 39 -7.89 -19.91 -11.78
N PRO A 40 -7.65 -18.94 -12.67
CA PRO A 40 -7.62 -17.53 -12.33
C PRO A 40 -8.94 -17.08 -11.73
N ILE A 41 -8.87 -16.17 -10.75
CA ILE A 41 -10.06 -15.53 -10.22
C ILE A 41 -10.17 -14.09 -10.71
N SER A 42 -11.39 -13.66 -11.03
CA SER A 42 -11.75 -12.26 -11.28
C SER A 42 -13.13 -12.03 -10.71
N ILE A 43 -13.23 -11.18 -9.70
CA ILE A 43 -14.47 -10.93 -8.96
C ILE A 43 -14.72 -9.43 -8.84
N PHE A 44 -15.99 -9.02 -8.93
CA PHE A 44 -16.42 -7.64 -8.74
C PHE A 44 -17.05 -7.46 -7.36
N CYS A 45 -16.91 -6.25 -6.81
CA CYS A 45 -17.47 -5.85 -5.53
C CYS A 45 -18.56 -4.80 -5.71
N LYS A 46 -19.77 -5.07 -5.20
CA LYS A 46 -20.86 -4.09 -5.16
C LYS A 46 -20.51 -2.95 -4.22
N LEU A 47 -20.85 -1.73 -4.61
CA LEU A 47 -20.66 -0.57 -3.76
C LEU A 47 -21.85 -0.39 -2.80
N SER A 48 -21.55 -0.21 -1.52
CA SER A 48 -22.52 0.12 -0.50
C SER A 48 -23.01 1.57 -0.61
N LEU A 49 -24.10 1.89 0.13
CA LEU A 49 -24.74 3.20 0.04
C LEU A 49 -23.88 4.35 0.54
N ASP A 50 -22.95 4.09 1.43
CA ASP A 50 -22.09 5.07 2.10
C ASP A 50 -20.85 5.48 1.28
N VAL A 51 -20.70 4.99 0.01
CA VAL A 51 -19.52 5.23 -0.82
C VAL A 51 -19.90 5.72 -2.21
N LEU A 52 -19.11 6.67 -2.73
CA LEU A 52 -19.11 7.10 -4.14
C LEU A 52 -17.74 6.80 -4.75
N PRO A 53 -17.64 6.29 -5.98
CA PRO A 53 -16.34 6.15 -6.63
C PRO A 53 -15.85 7.50 -7.14
N HIS A 54 -14.53 7.73 -7.15
CA HIS A 54 -13.99 8.89 -7.85
C HIS A 54 -14.30 8.78 -9.35
N PRO A 55 -14.82 9.83 -10.00
CA PRO A 55 -15.16 9.78 -11.42
C PRO A 55 -13.98 9.40 -12.31
N GLU A 56 -12.77 9.87 -11.97
CA GLU A 56 -11.54 9.56 -12.68
C GLU A 56 -11.20 8.07 -12.60
N ALA A 57 -11.41 7.44 -11.44
CA ALA A 57 -11.18 6.01 -11.30
C ALA A 57 -12.06 5.20 -12.25
N CYS A 58 -13.35 5.54 -12.34
CA CYS A 58 -14.28 4.89 -13.27
C CYS A 58 -13.92 5.16 -14.75
N LEU A 59 -13.39 6.34 -15.07
CA LEU A 59 -12.92 6.65 -16.43
C LEU A 59 -11.67 5.85 -16.81
N ILE A 60 -10.78 5.58 -15.86
CA ILE A 60 -9.57 4.81 -16.06
C ILE A 60 -9.91 3.31 -16.16
N THR A 61 -10.57 2.76 -15.15
CA THR A 61 -10.87 1.32 -15.04
C THR A 61 -11.99 0.85 -15.97
N LYS A 62 -12.83 1.79 -16.47
CA LYS A 62 -14.08 1.53 -17.19
C LYS A 62 -15.13 0.78 -16.37
N ILE A 63 -14.93 0.64 -15.07
CA ILE A 63 -15.87 -0.01 -14.15
C ILE A 63 -16.76 1.06 -13.53
N THR A 64 -18.02 1.12 -14.00
CA THR A 64 -19.04 1.98 -13.38
C THR A 64 -19.69 1.24 -12.18
N PRO A 65 -20.31 1.96 -11.23
CA PRO A 65 -21.08 1.33 -10.15
C PRO A 65 -22.13 0.34 -10.64
N GLN A 66 -22.76 0.61 -11.78
CA GLN A 66 -23.76 -0.28 -12.39
C GLN A 66 -23.13 -1.61 -12.82
N ILE A 67 -21.94 -1.58 -13.41
CA ILE A 67 -21.19 -2.80 -13.78
C ILE A 67 -20.82 -3.59 -12.51
N ALA A 68 -20.37 -2.89 -11.47
CA ALA A 68 -20.04 -3.50 -10.19
C ALA A 68 -21.25 -4.12 -9.51
N ASP A 69 -22.42 -3.49 -9.60
CA ASP A 69 -23.68 -4.01 -9.05
C ASP A 69 -24.21 -5.22 -9.85
N GLU A 70 -24.10 -5.20 -11.18
CA GLU A 70 -24.56 -6.30 -12.04
C GLU A 70 -23.69 -7.55 -11.87
N LYS A 71 -22.36 -7.40 -11.87
CA LYS A 71 -21.41 -8.51 -11.88
C LYS A 71 -20.91 -8.92 -10.51
N GLY A 72 -21.06 -8.05 -9.52
CA GLY A 72 -20.38 -8.18 -8.24
C GLY A 72 -21.20 -8.90 -7.16
N VAL A 73 -20.47 -9.28 -6.14
CA VAL A 73 -20.99 -9.74 -4.85
C VAL A 73 -20.85 -8.65 -3.79
N ASN A 74 -21.51 -8.78 -2.62
CA ASN A 74 -21.28 -7.84 -1.52
C ASN A 74 -19.86 -7.94 -0.97
N GLU A 75 -19.41 -6.92 -0.22
CA GLU A 75 -18.03 -6.84 0.27
C GLU A 75 -17.66 -8.02 1.19
N ALA A 76 -18.61 -8.55 1.97
CA ALA A 76 -18.36 -9.71 2.83
C ALA A 76 -18.01 -10.97 2.03
N GLU A 77 -18.76 -11.28 0.99
CA GLU A 77 -18.49 -12.41 0.11
C GLU A 77 -17.25 -12.18 -0.74
N PHE A 78 -17.04 -10.96 -1.23
CA PHE A 78 -15.84 -10.55 -1.96
C PHE A 78 -14.59 -10.80 -1.11
N MET A 79 -14.55 -10.29 0.12
CA MET A 79 -13.42 -10.49 1.02
C MET A 79 -13.25 -11.94 1.48
N ARG A 80 -14.34 -12.71 1.58
CA ARG A 80 -14.28 -14.14 1.89
C ARG A 80 -13.53 -14.91 0.79
N GLN A 81 -13.83 -14.64 -0.48
CA GLN A 81 -13.17 -15.31 -1.61
C GLN A 81 -11.69 -14.92 -1.68
N ILE A 82 -11.37 -13.64 -1.52
CA ILE A 82 -9.98 -13.14 -1.53
C ILE A 82 -9.19 -13.76 -0.37
N HIS A 83 -9.74 -13.72 0.85
CA HIS A 83 -9.10 -14.28 2.02
C HIS A 83 -8.76 -15.76 1.82
N ALA A 84 -9.67 -16.55 1.27
CA ALA A 84 -9.45 -17.97 1.00
C ALA A 84 -8.25 -18.23 0.06
N GLN A 85 -7.97 -17.32 -0.86
CA GLN A 85 -6.79 -17.41 -1.72
C GLN A 85 -5.50 -16.98 -1.00
N LEU A 86 -5.55 -15.87 -0.28
CA LEU A 86 -4.37 -15.26 0.32
C LEU A 86 -3.80 -16.05 1.51
N VAL A 87 -4.63 -16.85 2.21
CA VAL A 87 -4.21 -17.61 3.41
C VAL A 87 -3.73 -19.03 3.09
N GLN A 88 -3.76 -19.47 1.84
CA GLN A 88 -3.23 -20.79 1.48
C GLN A 88 -1.78 -20.91 1.97
N PRO A 89 -1.41 -22.03 2.65
CA PRO A 89 -0.07 -22.18 3.24
C PRO A 89 1.05 -22.05 2.21
N GLU A 90 2.20 -21.53 2.67
CA GLU A 90 3.44 -21.40 1.88
C GLU A 90 3.26 -20.62 0.57
N THR A 91 2.33 -19.65 0.58
CA THR A 91 2.07 -18.75 -0.53
C THR A 91 2.87 -17.45 -0.36
N CYS A 92 3.53 -17.02 -1.44
CA CYS A 92 4.01 -15.65 -1.56
C CYS A 92 2.96 -14.83 -2.32
N ASN A 93 2.28 -13.92 -1.64
CA ASN A 93 1.33 -12.98 -2.25
C ASN A 93 2.11 -11.81 -2.86
N LEU A 94 1.89 -11.51 -4.14
CA LEU A 94 2.66 -10.50 -4.84
C LEU A 94 1.86 -9.77 -5.93
N GLY A 95 2.30 -8.55 -6.23
CA GLY A 95 1.73 -7.70 -7.25
C GLY A 95 2.69 -6.59 -7.66
N TYR A 96 2.20 -5.62 -8.41
CA TYR A 96 2.96 -4.45 -8.85
C TYR A 96 2.58 -3.23 -8.01
N ASN A 97 3.50 -2.68 -7.20
CA ASN A 97 3.23 -1.65 -6.19
C ASN A 97 2.27 -2.10 -5.06
N SER A 98 2.13 -3.41 -4.89
CA SER A 98 1.11 -4.03 -4.05
C SER A 98 1.27 -3.72 -2.56
N ILE A 99 2.48 -3.63 -2.02
CA ILE A 99 2.70 -3.35 -0.59
C ILE A 99 2.17 -1.98 -0.15
N ARG A 100 2.17 -1.01 -1.06
CA ARG A 100 1.71 0.35 -0.74
C ARG A 100 0.24 0.58 -1.03
N PHE A 101 -0.38 -0.25 -1.88
CA PHE A 101 -1.75 -0.06 -2.32
C PHE A 101 -2.62 -1.29 -2.09
N ASP A 102 -2.42 -2.39 -2.81
CA ASP A 102 -3.27 -3.59 -2.77
C ASP A 102 -3.30 -4.25 -1.39
N ASP A 103 -2.15 -4.32 -0.72
CA ASP A 103 -2.05 -4.85 0.64
C ASP A 103 -2.81 -3.98 1.65
N GLU A 104 -2.75 -2.67 1.51
CA GLU A 104 -3.50 -1.75 2.37
C GLU A 104 -5.01 -1.84 2.06
N MET A 105 -5.40 -1.93 0.78
CA MET A 105 -6.80 -2.19 0.39
C MET A 105 -7.31 -3.49 1.00
N THR A 106 -6.51 -4.56 0.90
CA THR A 106 -6.82 -5.87 1.51
C THR A 106 -6.94 -5.77 3.04
N ARG A 107 -6.02 -5.09 3.72
CA ARG A 107 -6.05 -4.93 5.17
C ARG A 107 -7.31 -4.23 5.64
N HIS A 108 -7.68 -3.12 5.00
CA HIS A 108 -8.90 -2.39 5.33
C HIS A 108 -10.16 -3.18 4.99
N GLY A 109 -10.18 -3.91 3.88
CA GLY A 109 -11.27 -4.81 3.52
C GLY A 109 -11.44 -5.96 4.53
N LEU A 110 -10.35 -6.63 4.89
CA LEU A 110 -10.36 -7.69 5.91
C LEU A 110 -10.84 -7.18 7.27
N TYR A 111 -10.33 -6.03 7.72
CA TYR A 111 -10.73 -5.38 8.97
C TYR A 111 -12.23 -5.12 9.01
N ARG A 112 -12.80 -4.47 7.99
CA ARG A 112 -14.24 -4.18 7.93
C ARG A 112 -15.13 -5.43 7.89
N ASN A 113 -14.56 -6.55 7.44
CA ASN A 113 -15.28 -7.82 7.28
C ASN A 113 -14.87 -8.87 8.34
N PHE A 114 -14.37 -8.41 9.50
CA PHE A 114 -14.06 -9.25 10.66
C PHE A 114 -13.00 -10.32 10.47
N TYR A 115 -12.06 -10.13 9.54
CA TYR A 115 -10.84 -10.93 9.44
C TYR A 115 -9.67 -10.27 10.14
N ASP A 116 -8.68 -11.05 10.55
CA ASP A 116 -7.40 -10.47 10.95
C ASP A 116 -6.72 -9.85 9.72
N ALA A 117 -6.38 -8.57 9.82
CA ALA A 117 -5.84 -7.81 8.69
C ALA A 117 -4.41 -8.23 8.28
N TYR A 118 -3.69 -8.94 9.15
CA TYR A 118 -2.24 -9.16 9.01
C TYR A 118 -1.84 -10.62 8.89
N GLU A 119 -2.64 -11.57 9.41
CA GLU A 119 -2.27 -13.00 9.51
C GLU A 119 -1.87 -13.61 8.17
N ARG A 120 -2.56 -13.25 7.09
CA ARG A 120 -2.26 -13.71 5.74
C ARG A 120 -0.83 -13.41 5.25
N GLU A 121 -0.16 -12.45 5.87
CA GLU A 121 1.14 -11.94 5.41
C GLU A 121 2.32 -12.78 5.91
N TRP A 122 2.11 -13.58 6.97
CA TRP A 122 3.19 -14.27 7.65
C TRP A 122 2.83 -15.64 8.25
N GLN A 123 1.54 -15.92 8.53
CA GLN A 123 1.15 -17.22 9.06
C GLN A 123 1.35 -18.35 8.04
N HIS A 124 1.50 -19.56 8.52
CA HIS A 124 1.61 -20.81 7.71
C HIS A 124 2.72 -20.75 6.63
N GLY A 125 3.81 -20.03 6.87
CA GLY A 125 4.89 -19.89 5.90
C GLY A 125 4.62 -18.88 4.78
N ASN A 126 3.55 -18.11 4.88
CA ASN A 126 3.20 -17.08 3.91
C ASN A 126 4.18 -15.91 3.94
N SER A 127 4.26 -15.21 2.83
CA SER A 127 5.08 -14.02 2.66
C SER A 127 4.46 -13.09 1.62
N ARG A 128 5.03 -11.91 1.49
CA ARG A 128 4.65 -10.94 0.44
C ARG A 128 5.84 -10.55 -0.40
N TRP A 129 5.59 -9.98 -1.57
CA TRP A 129 6.62 -9.40 -2.40
C TRP A 129 6.04 -8.34 -3.33
N ASP A 130 6.77 -7.25 -3.54
CA ASP A 130 6.36 -6.15 -4.43
C ASP A 130 7.35 -6.05 -5.58
N LEU A 131 6.85 -6.19 -6.79
CA LEU A 131 7.69 -6.21 -7.97
C LEU A 131 8.16 -4.82 -8.41
N LEU A 132 7.48 -3.74 -8.03
CA LEU A 132 7.90 -2.40 -8.42
C LEU A 132 9.32 -2.08 -7.94
N ASP A 133 9.64 -2.39 -6.66
CA ASP A 133 11.00 -2.17 -6.15
C ASP A 133 12.02 -3.19 -6.70
N VAL A 134 11.57 -4.38 -7.15
CA VAL A 134 12.40 -5.34 -7.90
C VAL A 134 12.82 -4.77 -9.26
N PHE A 135 11.90 -4.15 -10.01
CA PHE A 135 12.21 -3.49 -11.27
C PHE A 135 13.14 -2.30 -11.06
N ARG A 136 12.93 -1.49 -10.02
CA ARG A 136 13.87 -0.42 -9.63
C ARG A 136 15.27 -0.95 -9.35
N ALA A 137 15.37 -2.05 -8.62
CA ALA A 137 16.65 -2.70 -8.32
C ALA A 137 17.34 -3.27 -9.57
N ALA A 138 16.58 -3.89 -10.46
CA ALA A 138 17.10 -4.42 -11.70
C ALA A 138 17.63 -3.30 -12.60
N HIS A 139 16.88 -2.21 -12.76
CA HIS A 139 17.33 -1.03 -13.49
C HIS A 139 18.61 -0.44 -12.89
N ALA A 140 18.65 -0.27 -11.57
CA ALA A 140 19.81 0.31 -10.90
C ALA A 140 21.06 -0.58 -10.96
N LEU A 141 20.91 -1.89 -10.75
CA LEU A 141 22.04 -2.79 -10.53
C LEU A 141 22.38 -3.66 -11.75
N ARG A 142 21.41 -4.04 -12.58
CA ARG A 142 21.57 -5.00 -13.70
C ARG A 142 20.60 -4.67 -14.83
N PRO A 143 20.74 -3.51 -15.52
CA PRO A 143 19.76 -3.05 -16.51
C PRO A 143 19.75 -3.85 -17.81
N ALA A 144 20.78 -4.64 -18.10
CA ALA A 144 20.92 -5.34 -19.39
C ALA A 144 19.84 -6.41 -19.61
N GLY A 145 19.40 -6.55 -20.86
CA GLY A 145 18.45 -7.59 -21.28
C GLY A 145 16.97 -7.27 -21.00
N PHE A 146 16.65 -6.01 -20.61
CA PHE A 146 15.31 -5.51 -20.41
C PHE A 146 15.18 -4.11 -21.03
N ASN A 147 14.05 -3.80 -21.64
CA ASN A 147 13.81 -2.50 -22.28
C ASN A 147 13.21 -1.54 -21.25
N TRP A 148 13.99 -0.55 -20.85
CA TRP A 148 13.58 0.46 -19.87
C TRP A 148 12.97 1.68 -20.55
N VAL A 149 12.05 2.35 -19.84
CA VAL A 149 11.39 3.57 -20.30
C VAL A 149 11.93 4.76 -19.53
N TYR A 150 12.05 5.89 -20.21
CA TYR A 150 12.54 7.13 -19.64
C TYR A 150 11.63 8.30 -20.05
N ASP A 151 11.54 9.30 -19.20
CA ASP A 151 10.90 10.58 -19.53
C ASP A 151 11.82 11.49 -20.34
N ASP A 152 11.30 12.67 -20.73
CA ASP A 152 12.06 13.67 -21.50
C ASP A 152 13.30 14.21 -20.76
N ALA A 153 13.36 14.08 -19.43
CA ALA A 153 14.49 14.42 -18.59
C ALA A 153 15.44 13.24 -18.36
N ASN A 154 15.28 12.13 -19.12
CA ASN A 154 16.03 10.89 -18.99
C ASN A 154 15.94 10.22 -17.61
N LYS A 155 14.81 10.40 -16.90
CA LYS A 155 14.53 9.72 -15.65
C LYS A 155 13.79 8.41 -15.92
N PRO A 156 14.13 7.30 -15.24
CA PRO A 156 13.45 6.03 -15.47
C PRO A 156 11.99 6.08 -15.00
N ILE A 157 11.12 5.54 -15.84
CA ILE A 157 9.69 5.36 -15.57
C ILE A 157 9.43 3.88 -15.31
N PHE A 158 8.72 3.59 -14.22
CA PHE A 158 8.37 2.23 -13.80
C PHE A 158 6.86 1.99 -13.82
N LYS A 159 6.11 2.60 -14.75
CA LYS A 159 4.69 2.33 -14.93
C LYS A 159 4.49 1.01 -15.65
N LEU A 160 3.56 0.17 -15.15
CA LEU A 160 3.29 -1.17 -15.67
C LEU A 160 2.94 -1.15 -17.16
N ASP A 161 1.98 -0.28 -17.55
CA ASP A 161 1.51 -0.08 -18.92
C ASP A 161 2.64 0.32 -19.90
N GLN A 162 3.55 1.17 -19.46
CA GLN A 162 4.67 1.62 -20.29
C GLN A 162 5.77 0.55 -20.41
N LEU A 163 6.08 -0.16 -19.33
CA LEU A 163 7.06 -1.24 -19.35
C LEU A 163 6.57 -2.42 -20.21
N THR A 164 5.29 -2.74 -20.19
CA THR A 164 4.71 -3.79 -21.05
C THR A 164 4.85 -3.45 -22.52
N VAL A 165 4.52 -2.22 -22.91
CA VAL A 165 4.67 -1.75 -24.30
C VAL A 165 6.15 -1.81 -24.74
N ALA A 166 7.07 -1.29 -23.93
CA ALA A 166 8.50 -1.27 -24.26
C ALA A 166 9.11 -2.69 -24.41
N ASN A 167 8.53 -3.68 -23.71
CA ASN A 167 8.98 -5.07 -23.75
C ASN A 167 8.11 -5.97 -24.62
N HIS A 168 7.26 -5.40 -25.50
CA HIS A 168 6.42 -6.12 -26.46
C HIS A 168 5.46 -7.14 -25.81
N ILE A 169 5.00 -6.87 -24.58
CA ILE A 169 3.99 -7.67 -23.92
C ILE A 169 2.61 -7.17 -24.32
N GLN A 170 1.74 -8.10 -24.72
CA GLN A 170 0.35 -7.77 -25.01
C GLN A 170 -0.36 -7.38 -23.70
N HIS A 171 -0.85 -6.15 -23.63
CA HIS A 171 -1.56 -5.58 -22.50
C HIS A 171 -2.75 -4.76 -23.03
N ALA A 172 -3.65 -5.45 -23.76
CA ALA A 172 -4.70 -4.79 -24.55
C ALA A 172 -5.78 -4.12 -23.68
N ASN A 173 -5.99 -4.62 -22.47
CA ASN A 173 -7.00 -4.12 -21.52
C ASN A 173 -6.34 -3.62 -20.23
N ALA A 174 -5.40 -2.67 -20.34
CA ALA A 174 -4.84 -2.00 -19.18
C ALA A 174 -5.98 -1.46 -18.30
N HIS A 175 -5.83 -1.59 -16.97
CA HIS A 175 -6.86 -1.27 -15.97
C HIS A 175 -8.06 -2.24 -15.97
N ASP A 176 -7.86 -3.48 -16.41
CA ASP A 176 -8.62 -4.64 -15.98
C ASP A 176 -7.70 -5.46 -15.05
N ALA A 177 -8.10 -5.71 -13.82
CA ALA A 177 -7.24 -6.30 -12.81
C ALA A 177 -6.62 -7.64 -13.27
N LEU A 178 -7.33 -8.48 -14.02
CA LEU A 178 -6.78 -9.74 -14.51
C LEU A 178 -5.75 -9.53 -15.62
N ALA A 179 -5.96 -8.55 -16.49
CA ALA A 179 -4.98 -8.18 -17.51
C ALA A 179 -3.70 -7.64 -16.88
N ASP A 180 -3.81 -6.81 -15.82
CA ASP A 180 -2.68 -6.25 -15.09
C ASP A 180 -1.90 -7.32 -14.31
N VAL A 181 -2.58 -8.35 -13.76
CA VAL A 181 -1.93 -9.53 -13.17
C VAL A 181 -1.10 -10.28 -14.21
N TYR A 182 -1.65 -10.59 -15.40
CA TYR A 182 -0.89 -11.28 -16.45
C TYR A 182 0.24 -10.44 -17.02
N ALA A 183 0.05 -9.12 -17.12
CA ALA A 183 1.10 -8.19 -17.52
C ALA A 183 2.27 -8.18 -16.52
N THR A 184 1.95 -8.14 -15.22
CA THR A 184 2.93 -8.21 -14.12
C THR A 184 3.69 -9.53 -14.14
N LEU A 185 2.99 -10.67 -14.30
CA LEU A 185 3.60 -11.99 -14.41
C LEU A 185 4.55 -12.09 -15.62
N SER A 186 4.11 -11.58 -16.78
CA SER A 186 4.90 -11.60 -18.01
C SER A 186 6.17 -10.75 -17.91
N LEU A 187 6.07 -9.54 -17.33
CA LEU A 187 7.24 -8.68 -17.07
C LEU A 187 8.21 -9.35 -16.09
N ALA A 188 7.69 -9.95 -15.00
CA ALA A 188 8.51 -10.68 -14.04
C ALA A 188 9.23 -11.87 -14.68
N TYR A 189 8.56 -12.60 -15.57
CA TYR A 189 9.17 -13.69 -16.33
C TYR A 189 10.32 -13.18 -17.20
N LEU A 190 10.13 -12.12 -17.97
CA LEU A 190 11.20 -11.52 -18.79
C LEU A 190 12.37 -11.03 -17.93
N LEU A 191 12.11 -10.35 -16.83
CA LEU A 191 13.17 -9.90 -15.93
C LEU A 191 13.93 -11.08 -15.33
N ARG A 192 13.25 -12.13 -14.93
CA ARG A 192 13.88 -13.36 -14.42
C ARG A 192 14.76 -14.03 -15.48
N GLN A 193 14.34 -14.04 -16.75
CA GLN A 193 15.15 -14.56 -17.85
C GLN A 193 16.39 -13.70 -18.11
N ALA A 194 16.24 -12.37 -18.11
CA ALA A 194 17.33 -11.44 -18.33
C ALA A 194 18.34 -11.42 -17.18
N GLN A 195 17.86 -11.47 -15.92
CA GLN A 195 18.69 -11.31 -14.72
C GLN A 195 18.37 -12.37 -13.64
N PRO A 196 18.54 -13.68 -13.93
CA PRO A 196 18.08 -14.77 -13.06
C PRO A 196 18.70 -14.74 -11.66
N ARG A 197 20.00 -14.40 -11.56
CA ARG A 197 20.70 -14.34 -10.27
C ARG A 197 20.20 -13.19 -9.39
N LEU A 198 19.97 -12.02 -9.99
CA LEU A 198 19.43 -10.87 -9.25
C LEU A 198 17.99 -11.15 -8.80
N PHE A 199 17.15 -11.67 -9.70
CA PHE A 199 15.76 -11.99 -9.40
C PHE A 199 15.66 -12.99 -8.23
N GLN A 200 16.43 -14.08 -8.30
CA GLN A 200 16.49 -15.09 -7.24
C GLN A 200 16.99 -14.48 -5.91
N PHE A 201 18.06 -13.68 -5.95
CA PHE A 201 18.59 -13.01 -4.77
C PHE A 201 17.52 -12.12 -4.12
N LEU A 202 16.81 -11.29 -4.87
CA LEU A 202 15.78 -10.40 -4.35
C LEU A 202 14.60 -11.18 -3.77
N PHE A 203 14.20 -12.27 -4.42
CA PHE A 203 13.15 -13.16 -3.93
C PHE A 203 13.50 -13.81 -2.58
N GLU A 204 14.70 -14.36 -2.46
CA GLU A 204 15.17 -15.01 -1.24
C GLU A 204 15.36 -14.02 -0.08
N HIS A 205 15.72 -12.77 -0.37
CA HIS A 205 16.03 -11.75 0.62
C HIS A 205 14.87 -10.80 0.97
N ARG A 206 13.65 -11.07 0.47
CA ARG A 206 12.46 -10.24 0.69
C ARG A 206 11.92 -10.24 2.12
N THR A 207 12.39 -11.16 2.98
CA THR A 207 11.80 -11.38 4.30
C THR A 207 12.33 -10.41 5.36
N LYS A 208 11.51 -10.15 6.40
CA LYS A 208 11.90 -9.35 7.58
C LYS A 208 13.19 -9.87 8.22
N ALA A 209 13.38 -11.19 8.29
CA ALA A 209 14.58 -11.79 8.89
C ALA A 209 15.85 -11.41 8.12
N HIS A 210 15.80 -11.40 6.77
CA HIS A 210 16.91 -10.96 5.95
C HIS A 210 17.16 -9.44 6.06
N ALA A 211 16.10 -8.63 6.07
CA ALA A 211 16.23 -7.20 6.25
C ALA A 211 16.95 -6.87 7.59
N LEU A 212 16.54 -7.52 8.69
CA LEU A 212 17.20 -7.36 9.99
C LEU A 212 18.66 -7.80 9.97
N LYS A 213 18.99 -8.88 9.27
CA LYS A 213 20.38 -9.37 9.15
C LYS A 213 21.27 -8.38 8.41
N LEU A 214 20.77 -7.76 7.34
CA LEU A 214 21.51 -6.77 6.56
C LEU A 214 21.59 -5.41 7.26
N LEU A 215 20.48 -4.96 7.85
CA LEU A 215 20.40 -3.71 8.62
C LEU A 215 20.88 -3.87 10.08
N ASN A 216 21.86 -4.72 10.31
CA ASN A 216 22.36 -4.99 11.65
C ASN A 216 22.92 -3.70 12.29
N VAL A 217 22.10 -3.09 13.14
CA VAL A 217 22.41 -1.86 13.84
C VAL A 217 23.63 -2.07 14.75
N GLY A 218 24.58 -1.15 14.70
CA GLY A 218 25.81 -1.19 15.51
C GLY A 218 27.02 -1.86 14.83
N ASN A 219 26.85 -2.59 13.73
CA ASN A 219 27.98 -3.17 12.99
C ASN A 219 28.77 -2.14 12.20
N GLY A 220 28.18 -0.98 11.91
CA GLY A 220 28.83 0.07 11.10
C GLY A 220 29.07 -0.35 9.64
N VAL A 221 28.30 -1.29 9.11
CA VAL A 221 28.44 -1.80 7.75
C VAL A 221 27.41 -1.12 6.83
N PRO A 222 27.87 -0.39 5.79
CA PRO A 222 26.98 0.18 4.78
C PRO A 222 26.25 -0.90 3.97
N VAL A 223 25.01 -0.60 3.57
CA VAL A 223 24.20 -1.45 2.70
C VAL A 223 23.62 -0.64 1.55
N ILE A 224 23.31 -1.31 0.47
CA ILE A 224 22.54 -0.75 -0.64
C ILE A 224 21.07 -0.85 -0.30
N HIS A 225 20.34 0.24 -0.48
CA HIS A 225 18.88 0.27 -0.36
C HIS A 225 18.28 0.85 -1.65
N VAL A 226 17.34 0.12 -2.25
CA VAL A 226 16.57 0.59 -3.40
C VAL A 226 15.13 0.84 -2.97
N SER A 227 14.63 2.04 -3.27
CA SER A 227 13.28 2.45 -2.89
C SER A 227 12.82 3.63 -3.74
N GLY A 228 11.55 3.65 -4.16
CA GLY A 228 10.94 4.80 -4.81
C GLY A 228 10.91 6.09 -3.99
N MET A 229 11.34 6.02 -2.72
CA MET A 229 11.52 7.21 -1.88
C MET A 229 12.84 7.94 -2.13
N TYR A 230 13.78 7.37 -2.87
CA TYR A 230 14.95 8.09 -3.40
C TYR A 230 14.61 8.68 -4.77
N PRO A 231 15.24 9.82 -5.13
CA PRO A 231 15.00 10.46 -6.41
C PRO A 231 15.25 9.52 -7.60
N ALA A 232 14.40 9.59 -8.61
CA ALA A 232 14.55 8.81 -9.84
C ALA A 232 15.87 9.16 -10.58
N GLU A 233 16.34 10.41 -10.44
CA GLU A 233 17.65 10.86 -10.94
C GLU A 233 18.84 10.10 -10.32
N LYS A 234 18.66 9.57 -9.12
CA LYS A 234 19.61 8.67 -8.44
C LYS A 234 19.26 7.18 -8.66
N ASN A 235 18.42 6.90 -9.65
CA ASN A 235 17.93 5.55 -9.97
C ASN A 235 17.31 4.82 -8.78
N CYS A 236 16.63 5.55 -7.89
CA CYS A 236 15.98 5.02 -6.69
C CYS A 236 16.93 4.25 -5.75
N LEU A 237 18.23 4.46 -5.80
CA LEU A 237 19.24 3.74 -5.02
C LEU A 237 20.05 4.68 -4.12
N ALA A 238 20.34 4.23 -2.91
CA ALA A 238 21.29 4.88 -2.00
C ALA A 238 22.20 3.85 -1.31
N ILE A 239 23.41 4.25 -0.96
CA ILE A 239 24.26 3.55 0.01
C ILE A 239 23.95 4.14 1.38
N VAL A 240 23.45 3.31 2.31
CA VAL A 240 22.98 3.77 3.61
C VAL A 240 23.71 3.07 4.76
N LEU A 241 23.83 3.78 5.89
CA LEU A 241 24.34 3.21 7.15
C LEU A 241 23.17 3.07 8.14
N PRO A 242 22.89 1.86 8.67
CA PRO A 242 21.94 1.68 9.76
C PRO A 242 22.46 2.33 11.05
N LEU A 243 21.63 3.17 11.69
CA LEU A 243 22.00 3.92 12.89
C LEU A 243 21.35 3.35 14.16
N CYS A 244 20.03 3.23 14.17
CA CYS A 244 19.27 2.69 15.32
C CYS A 244 17.90 2.20 14.90
N VAL A 245 17.23 1.48 15.79
CA VAL A 245 15.81 1.13 15.69
C VAL A 245 14.98 2.40 15.95
N HIS A 246 13.87 2.56 15.26
CA HIS A 246 12.95 3.67 15.48
C HIS A 246 12.36 3.62 16.90
N PRO A 247 12.27 4.75 17.64
CA PRO A 247 11.89 4.75 19.07
C PRO A 247 10.47 4.23 19.34
N THR A 248 9.54 4.43 18.42
CA THR A 248 8.12 4.05 18.59
C THR A 248 7.66 2.93 17.66
N ASN A 249 8.47 2.51 16.68
CA ASN A 249 8.13 1.44 15.75
C ASN A 249 9.26 0.41 15.56
N ALA A 250 9.14 -0.72 16.22
CA ALA A 250 10.14 -1.80 16.16
C ALA A 250 10.31 -2.42 14.73
N ASN A 251 9.45 -2.10 13.79
CA ASN A 251 9.58 -2.52 12.40
C ASN A 251 10.32 -1.50 11.52
N GLU A 252 10.86 -0.44 12.09
CA GLU A 252 11.59 0.58 11.35
C GLU A 252 13.03 0.70 11.85
N ILE A 253 13.96 0.77 10.90
CA ILE A 253 15.38 1.07 11.14
C ILE A 253 15.67 2.44 10.55
N ILE A 254 16.24 3.33 11.39
CA ILE A 254 16.71 4.65 10.95
C ILE A 254 18.06 4.48 10.29
N VAL A 255 18.21 5.01 9.09
CA VAL A 255 19.42 4.96 8.27
C VAL A 255 19.84 6.35 7.81
N TYR A 256 21.11 6.50 7.48
CA TYR A 256 21.67 7.72 6.86
C TYR A 256 22.13 7.43 5.44
N ASP A 257 21.77 8.29 4.46
CA ASP A 257 22.28 8.24 3.09
C ASP A 257 23.71 8.79 3.07
N LEU A 258 24.67 7.91 2.78
CA LEU A 258 26.10 8.19 2.83
C LEU A 258 26.60 9.06 1.65
N SER A 259 25.77 9.36 0.67
CA SER A 259 26.13 10.30 -0.41
C SER A 259 26.32 11.73 0.08
N ILE A 260 25.86 12.05 1.30
CA ILE A 260 25.91 13.38 1.92
C ILE A 260 26.85 13.35 3.13
N ASP A 261 27.67 14.41 3.30
CA ASP A 261 28.57 14.52 4.47
C ASP A 261 27.76 14.52 5.78
N PRO A 262 28.07 13.64 6.75
CA PRO A 262 27.36 13.57 8.01
C PRO A 262 27.70 14.69 9.02
N ALA A 263 28.60 15.60 8.71
CA ALA A 263 28.98 16.68 9.62
C ALA A 263 27.77 17.45 10.22
N PRO A 264 26.73 17.83 9.44
CA PRO A 264 25.53 18.46 10.01
C PRO A 264 24.79 17.55 10.99
N LEU A 265 24.67 16.25 10.71
CA LEU A 265 24.05 15.30 11.63
C LEU A 265 24.82 15.21 12.97
N LEU A 266 26.13 15.33 12.93
CA LEU A 266 26.98 15.23 14.11
C LEU A 266 26.96 16.50 14.98
N THR A 267 26.82 17.69 14.38
CA THR A 267 26.96 18.99 15.05
C THR A 267 25.63 19.59 15.51
N LEU A 268 24.55 19.41 14.76
CA LEU A 268 23.23 19.98 15.06
C LEU A 268 22.55 19.29 16.24
N SER A 269 21.65 19.99 16.94
CA SER A 269 20.75 19.43 17.94
C SER A 269 19.66 18.54 17.31
N ALA A 270 18.95 17.77 18.12
CA ALA A 270 17.82 16.96 17.63
C ALA A 270 16.72 17.84 17.01
N GLU A 271 16.40 18.97 17.63
CA GLU A 271 15.38 19.94 17.16
C GLU A 271 15.78 20.58 15.83
N GLU A 272 17.05 20.97 15.68
CA GLU A 272 17.55 21.53 14.40
C GLU A 272 17.52 20.48 13.28
N ILE A 273 17.79 19.20 13.60
CA ILE A 273 17.67 18.10 12.63
C ILE A 273 16.21 17.89 12.26
N GLN A 274 15.26 17.91 13.22
CA GLN A 274 13.83 17.80 12.95
C GLN A 274 13.34 18.85 11.96
N GLN A 275 13.74 20.12 12.16
CA GLN A 275 13.39 21.24 11.29
C GLN A 275 13.90 21.07 9.86
N ARG A 276 15.02 20.33 9.65
CA ARG A 276 15.58 20.05 8.32
C ARG A 276 15.14 18.71 7.72
N LEU A 277 14.55 17.84 8.53
CA LEU A 277 14.11 16.51 8.09
C LEU A 277 12.64 16.48 7.69
N PHE A 278 11.77 17.11 8.49
CA PHE A 278 10.32 16.99 8.34
C PHE A 278 9.67 18.19 7.61
N VAL A 279 10.47 19.11 7.12
CA VAL A 279 10.03 20.20 6.25
C VAL A 279 10.29 19.84 4.79
N ALA A 280 9.41 20.24 3.88
CA ALA A 280 9.63 20.01 2.46
C ALA A 280 10.90 20.75 1.99
N THR A 281 11.64 20.17 1.05
CA THR A 281 12.91 20.78 0.58
C THR A 281 12.71 22.19 0.01
N ALA A 282 11.54 22.43 -0.62
CA ALA A 282 11.19 23.76 -1.16
C ALA A 282 10.96 24.82 -0.08
N ASP A 283 10.63 24.41 1.15
CA ASP A 283 10.33 25.29 2.28
C ASP A 283 11.54 25.50 3.21
N LEU A 284 12.68 24.85 2.90
CA LEU A 284 13.92 25.07 3.64
C LEU A 284 14.53 26.44 3.26
N PRO A 285 15.16 27.15 4.21
CA PRO A 285 15.88 28.37 3.91
C PRO A 285 16.96 28.18 2.85
N GLU A 286 17.26 29.23 2.10
CA GLU A 286 18.31 29.21 1.08
C GLU A 286 19.66 28.76 1.71
N ASN A 287 20.36 27.84 1.05
CA ASN A 287 21.60 27.21 1.51
C ASN A 287 21.49 26.27 2.73
N VAL A 288 20.28 25.88 3.14
CA VAL A 288 20.07 24.88 4.18
C VAL A 288 19.75 23.53 3.53
N ALA A 289 20.67 22.58 3.62
CA ALA A 289 20.46 21.22 3.10
C ALA A 289 19.58 20.40 4.05
N ARG A 290 18.71 19.57 3.46
CA ARG A 290 17.95 18.55 4.19
C ARG A 290 18.89 17.51 4.79
N ILE A 291 18.62 17.06 6.01
CA ILE A 291 19.35 15.95 6.62
C ILE A 291 18.84 14.63 6.02
N PRO A 292 19.69 13.80 5.42
CA PRO A 292 19.28 12.62 4.69
C PRO A 292 19.10 11.40 5.60
N LEU A 293 18.41 11.59 6.74
CA LEU A 293 17.91 10.50 7.57
C LEU A 293 16.64 9.93 6.94
N LYS A 294 16.48 8.61 7.06
CA LYS A 294 15.33 7.87 6.52
C LYS A 294 15.01 6.67 7.38
N THR A 295 13.76 6.21 7.34
CA THR A 295 13.35 4.94 7.93
C THR A 295 13.18 3.86 6.87
N ILE A 296 13.60 2.64 7.19
CA ILE A 296 13.37 1.45 6.38
C ILE A 296 12.43 0.53 7.14
N HIS A 297 11.26 0.27 6.58
CA HIS A 297 10.29 -0.68 7.12
C HIS A 297 10.71 -2.11 6.80
N ILE A 298 11.24 -2.82 7.79
CA ILE A 298 11.77 -4.18 7.61
C ILE A 298 10.70 -5.24 7.29
N ASN A 299 9.44 -4.95 7.57
CA ASN A 299 8.29 -5.80 7.28
C ASN A 299 7.55 -5.44 5.98
N LYS A 300 8.08 -4.51 5.17
CA LYS A 300 7.52 -4.10 3.87
C LYS A 300 8.42 -4.52 2.70
N CYS A 301 9.02 -5.70 2.79
CA CYS A 301 9.89 -6.30 1.75
C CYS A 301 10.94 -5.32 1.18
N PRO A 302 11.71 -4.60 2.00
CA PRO A 302 12.64 -3.61 1.49
C PRO A 302 13.70 -4.28 0.61
N VAL A 303 14.03 -3.66 -0.50
CA VAL A 303 15.13 -4.12 -1.35
C VAL A 303 16.46 -3.67 -0.76
N LEU A 304 17.17 -4.62 -0.19
CA LEU A 304 18.46 -4.44 0.47
C LEU A 304 19.51 -5.38 -0.12
N ALA A 305 20.73 -4.89 -0.25
CA ALA A 305 21.85 -5.70 -0.72
C ALA A 305 23.16 -5.29 -0.03
N PRO A 306 24.11 -6.22 0.15
CA PRO A 306 25.46 -5.87 0.60
C PRO A 306 26.19 -5.05 -0.46
N MET A 307 27.20 -4.27 -0.06
CA MET A 307 27.99 -3.42 -0.95
C MET A 307 28.62 -4.19 -2.11
N SER A 308 28.94 -5.47 -1.93
CA SER A 308 29.53 -6.32 -2.99
C SER A 308 28.64 -6.55 -4.21
N VAL A 309 27.35 -6.22 -4.14
CA VAL A 309 26.41 -6.30 -5.27
C VAL A 309 26.59 -5.12 -6.23
N LEU A 310 27.05 -3.96 -5.74
CA LEU A 310 27.32 -2.77 -6.55
C LEU A 310 28.68 -2.93 -7.25
N ARG A 311 28.65 -3.18 -8.56
CA ARG A 311 29.86 -3.26 -9.37
C ARG A 311 30.40 -1.86 -9.67
N PHE A 312 31.68 -1.77 -10.01
CA PHE A 312 32.33 -0.51 -10.35
C PHE A 312 31.63 0.21 -11.52
N GLU A 313 31.34 -0.53 -12.59
CA GLU A 313 30.63 0.00 -13.76
C GLU A 313 29.20 0.50 -13.44
N ASP A 314 28.50 -0.15 -12.50
CA ASP A 314 27.19 0.30 -12.06
C ASP A 314 27.30 1.59 -11.24
N ALA A 315 28.27 1.68 -10.33
CA ALA A 315 28.53 2.89 -9.56
C ALA A 315 28.86 4.09 -10.47
N GLN A 316 29.71 3.89 -11.48
CA GLN A 316 30.01 4.93 -12.48
C GLN A 316 28.77 5.38 -13.24
N ARG A 317 27.97 4.43 -13.76
CA ARG A 317 26.72 4.71 -14.49
C ARG A 317 25.71 5.48 -13.65
N LEU A 318 25.65 5.17 -12.35
CA LEU A 318 24.75 5.80 -11.38
C LEU A 318 25.28 7.12 -10.82
N GLY A 319 26.52 7.50 -11.15
CA GLY A 319 27.16 8.69 -10.60
C GLY A 319 27.41 8.62 -9.08
N ILE A 320 27.61 7.40 -8.55
CA ILE A 320 27.83 7.18 -7.11
C ILE A 320 29.31 7.23 -6.80
N ASP A 321 29.72 8.19 -5.98
CA ASP A 321 31.06 8.25 -5.38
C ASP A 321 31.13 7.29 -4.17
N VAL A 322 31.50 6.05 -4.44
CA VAL A 322 31.59 4.99 -3.43
C VAL A 322 32.65 5.34 -2.36
N GLU A 323 33.75 5.96 -2.75
CA GLU A 323 34.85 6.31 -1.83
C GLU A 323 34.37 7.36 -0.82
N SER A 324 33.72 8.41 -1.26
CA SER A 324 33.10 9.42 -0.39
C SER A 324 32.03 8.81 0.51
N CYS A 325 31.18 7.91 0.01
CA CYS A 325 30.19 7.19 0.83
C CYS A 325 30.86 6.38 1.94
N LEU A 326 31.93 5.65 1.64
CA LEU A 326 32.63 4.86 2.64
C LEU A 326 33.31 5.75 3.70
N LYS A 327 33.98 6.86 3.30
CA LYS A 327 34.54 7.85 4.23
C LYS A 327 33.48 8.44 5.17
N ASN A 328 32.29 8.76 4.64
CA ASN A 328 31.16 9.25 5.44
C ASN A 328 30.64 8.17 6.41
N GLY A 329 30.59 6.92 5.95
CA GLY A 329 30.25 5.75 6.78
C GLY A 329 31.25 5.54 7.93
N GLU A 330 32.55 5.69 7.68
CA GLU A 330 33.61 5.60 8.69
C GLU A 330 33.44 6.69 9.78
N LYS A 331 33.20 7.95 9.40
CA LYS A 331 32.94 9.06 10.32
C LYS A 331 31.76 8.72 11.27
N LEU A 332 30.63 8.26 10.74
CA LEU A 332 29.46 7.87 11.53
C LEU A 332 29.75 6.66 12.41
N THR A 333 30.40 5.63 11.87
CA THR A 333 30.75 4.41 12.60
C THR A 333 31.68 4.71 13.78
N GLN A 334 32.62 5.64 13.60
CA GLN A 334 33.51 6.07 14.67
C GLN A 334 32.73 6.71 15.84
N VAL A 335 31.77 7.57 15.55
CA VAL A 335 30.92 8.20 16.58
C VAL A 335 30.02 7.17 17.25
N LEU A 336 29.42 6.25 16.49
CA LEU A 336 28.60 5.15 17.02
C LEU A 336 29.41 4.26 17.99
N LYS A 337 30.69 4.00 17.71
CA LYS A 337 31.56 3.21 18.58
C LYS A 337 32.04 3.98 19.82
N GLN A 338 32.29 5.27 19.70
CA GLN A 338 32.84 6.08 20.80
C GLN A 338 31.78 6.52 21.81
N LYS A 339 30.57 6.87 21.35
CA LYS A 339 29.49 7.41 22.21
C LYS A 339 28.13 6.81 21.83
N PRO A 340 27.99 5.47 21.85
CA PRO A 340 26.79 4.82 21.29
C PRO A 340 25.49 5.29 21.95
N PRO A 341 25.35 5.38 23.30
CA PRO A 341 24.07 5.76 23.91
C PRO A 341 23.67 7.19 23.59
N PHE A 342 24.61 8.12 23.58
CA PHE A 342 24.32 9.52 23.36
C PHE A 342 23.89 9.81 21.92
N PHE A 343 24.59 9.21 20.93
CA PHE A 343 24.29 9.45 19.53
C PHE A 343 22.99 8.77 19.11
N THR A 344 22.77 7.51 19.52
CA THR A 344 21.52 6.81 19.22
C THR A 344 20.31 7.45 19.90
N GLN A 345 20.49 7.99 21.12
CA GLN A 345 19.43 8.75 21.79
C GLN A 345 19.11 10.03 21.03
N LYS A 346 20.12 10.79 20.60
CA LYS A 346 19.92 12.00 19.78
C LYS A 346 19.11 11.68 18.49
N ILE A 347 19.47 10.59 17.80
CA ILE A 347 18.74 10.18 16.60
C ILE A 347 17.31 9.74 16.95
N ALA A 348 17.13 9.00 18.05
CA ALA A 348 15.81 8.62 18.53
C ALA A 348 14.94 9.86 18.85
N ASP A 349 15.52 10.88 19.49
CA ASP A 349 14.83 12.12 19.84
C ASP A 349 14.35 12.88 18.58
N VAL A 350 15.11 12.80 17.47
CA VAL A 350 14.66 13.36 16.17
C VAL A 350 13.34 12.75 15.71
N PHE A 351 13.12 11.47 15.97
CA PHE A 351 11.92 10.73 15.55
C PHE A 351 10.87 10.60 16.66
N ASN A 352 11.23 10.99 17.89
CA ASN A 352 10.30 10.98 19.03
C ASN A 352 9.38 12.20 18.96
N LYS A 353 8.60 12.31 17.89
CA LYS A 353 7.46 13.22 17.92
C LYS A 353 6.42 12.60 18.86
N PRO A 354 5.82 13.41 19.77
CA PRO A 354 4.55 12.98 20.36
C PRO A 354 3.70 12.55 19.18
N TYR A 355 3.18 11.35 19.22
CA TYR A 355 2.07 10.97 18.37
C TYR A 355 1.05 12.05 18.68
N ASP A 356 0.89 13.04 17.78
CA ASP A 356 -0.29 13.88 17.77
C ASP A 356 -1.41 12.88 17.88
N ASP A 357 -2.18 12.96 18.96
CA ASP A 357 -3.24 11.99 19.25
C ASP A 357 -3.85 11.63 17.94
N LEU A 358 -3.53 10.42 17.45
CA LEU A 358 -4.13 9.90 16.24
C LEU A 358 -5.59 10.13 16.52
N GLN A 359 -6.15 11.17 15.89
CA GLN A 359 -7.54 11.55 16.09
C GLN A 359 -8.27 10.23 16.06
N THR A 360 -8.75 9.79 17.23
CA THR A 360 -9.46 8.53 17.34
C THR A 360 -10.53 8.67 16.30
N SER A 361 -10.37 7.97 15.18
CA SER A 361 -11.19 8.19 14.00
C SER A 361 -12.62 8.05 14.47
N VAL A 362 -13.39 9.11 14.39
CA VAL A 362 -14.84 9.09 14.73
C VAL A 362 -15.53 7.97 13.94
N ASN A 363 -14.90 7.53 12.84
CA ASN A 363 -15.39 6.47 11.98
C ASN A 363 -14.63 5.16 12.24
N VAL A 364 -15.32 4.19 12.87
CA VAL A 364 -14.74 2.87 13.21
C VAL A 364 -14.18 2.12 12.02
N ASP A 365 -14.70 2.32 10.81
CA ASP A 365 -14.20 1.67 9.59
C ASP A 365 -12.78 2.15 9.19
N LEU A 366 -12.37 3.32 9.66
CA LEU A 366 -11.07 3.92 9.41
C LEU A 366 -10.07 3.65 10.55
N ALA A 367 -10.49 2.95 11.61
CA ALA A 367 -9.74 2.81 12.86
C ALA A 367 -8.78 1.60 12.89
N LEU A 368 -8.43 1.01 11.74
CA LEU A 368 -7.51 -0.13 11.67
C LEU A 368 -6.17 0.15 12.39
N TYR A 369 -5.61 1.33 12.22
CA TYR A 369 -4.30 1.71 12.77
C TYR A 369 -4.37 2.56 14.04
N SER A 370 -5.55 3.05 14.43
CA SER A 370 -5.72 3.91 15.61
C SER A 370 -6.30 3.20 16.83
N GLY A 371 -6.92 2.04 16.66
CA GLY A 371 -7.67 1.36 17.72
C GLY A 371 -6.93 0.24 18.46
N GLY A 372 -5.66 -0.02 18.17
CA GLY A 372 -4.95 -1.18 18.72
C GLY A 372 -5.37 -2.52 18.10
N PHE A 373 -4.75 -3.62 18.57
CA PHE A 373 -5.03 -4.97 18.10
C PHE A 373 -6.21 -5.58 18.88
N PHE A 374 -7.07 -6.31 18.17
CA PHE A 374 -8.14 -7.07 18.78
C PHE A 374 -7.62 -8.18 19.69
N SER A 375 -8.27 -8.35 20.85
CA SER A 375 -7.95 -9.40 21.81
C SER A 375 -8.33 -10.80 21.30
N ALA A 376 -7.97 -11.83 22.03
CA ALA A 376 -8.40 -13.21 21.72
C ALA A 376 -9.93 -13.38 21.84
N VAL A 377 -10.58 -12.65 22.75
CA VAL A 377 -12.04 -12.63 22.91
C VAL A 377 -12.68 -12.01 21.68
N ASP A 378 -12.19 -10.84 21.27
CA ASP A 378 -12.68 -10.14 20.08
C ASP A 378 -12.50 -10.97 18.80
N LYS A 379 -11.35 -11.59 18.59
CA LYS A 379 -11.08 -12.47 17.44
C LYS A 379 -12.04 -13.67 17.39
N LYS A 380 -12.42 -14.22 18.55
CA LYS A 380 -13.42 -15.27 18.65
C LYS A 380 -14.80 -14.75 18.22
N ALA A 381 -15.20 -13.58 18.71
CA ALA A 381 -16.45 -12.92 18.30
C ALA A 381 -16.48 -12.62 16.80
N MET A 382 -15.39 -12.06 16.24
CA MET A 382 -15.21 -11.83 14.81
C MET A 382 -15.39 -13.12 13.99
N THR A 383 -14.86 -14.23 14.48
CA THR A 383 -15.02 -15.55 13.83
C THR A 383 -16.48 -16.01 13.89
N GLN A 384 -17.17 -15.84 15.00
CA GLN A 384 -18.59 -16.17 15.13
C GLN A 384 -19.44 -15.34 14.16
N ILE A 385 -19.18 -14.04 14.04
CA ILE A 385 -19.87 -13.14 13.10
C ILE A 385 -19.77 -13.68 11.66
N ARG A 386 -18.58 -14.03 11.20
CA ARG A 386 -18.36 -14.51 9.83
C ARG A 386 -19.06 -15.84 9.51
N HIS A 387 -19.31 -16.68 10.52
CA HIS A 387 -19.96 -17.99 10.36
C HIS A 387 -21.45 -18.00 10.69
N THR A 388 -22.01 -16.85 11.08
CA THR A 388 -23.43 -16.72 11.43
C THR A 388 -24.24 -16.27 10.22
N ALA A 389 -25.40 -16.89 10.03
CA ALA A 389 -26.31 -16.50 8.95
C ALA A 389 -26.76 -15.03 9.14
N PRO A 390 -26.90 -14.26 8.05
CA PRO A 390 -27.22 -12.83 8.10
C PRO A 390 -28.42 -12.47 8.98
N GLU A 391 -29.45 -13.28 8.95
CA GLU A 391 -30.71 -13.06 9.67
C GLU A 391 -30.54 -13.22 11.21
N GLN A 392 -29.49 -13.91 11.64
CA GLN A 392 -29.19 -14.16 13.05
C GLN A 392 -28.19 -13.18 13.64
N LEU A 393 -27.52 -12.38 12.81
CA LEU A 393 -26.46 -11.45 13.26
C LEU A 393 -26.95 -10.40 14.26
N ALA A 394 -28.20 -9.92 14.11
CA ALA A 394 -28.78 -8.90 14.98
C ALA A 394 -28.92 -9.38 16.44
N THR A 395 -29.16 -10.67 16.65
CA THR A 395 -29.44 -11.27 17.95
C THR A 395 -28.32 -12.17 18.45
N LEU A 396 -27.18 -12.20 17.77
CA LEU A 396 -26.04 -13.03 18.11
C LEU A 396 -25.48 -12.63 19.49
N PRO A 397 -25.47 -13.52 20.49
CA PRO A 397 -24.92 -13.22 21.79
C PRO A 397 -23.38 -13.22 21.74
N LEU A 398 -22.78 -12.04 21.70
CA LEU A 398 -21.34 -11.86 21.60
C LEU A 398 -20.80 -11.13 22.84
N HIS A 399 -19.57 -11.49 23.21
CA HIS A 399 -18.77 -10.74 24.18
C HIS A 399 -17.68 -9.99 23.43
N TYR A 400 -17.54 -8.71 23.72
CA TYR A 400 -16.53 -7.82 23.16
C TYR A 400 -15.71 -7.20 24.28
N GLU A 401 -14.41 -7.02 24.04
CA GLU A 401 -13.54 -6.16 24.83
C GLU A 401 -13.30 -4.83 24.10
N ASP A 402 -13.32 -4.84 22.76
CA ASP A 402 -13.12 -3.67 21.93
C ASP A 402 -14.44 -2.96 21.61
N ALA A 403 -14.52 -1.68 21.99
CA ALA A 403 -15.70 -0.85 21.81
C ALA A 403 -16.07 -0.58 20.34
N ARG A 404 -15.18 -0.83 19.38
CA ARG A 404 -15.47 -0.67 17.94
C ARG A 404 -16.40 -1.73 17.39
N LEU A 405 -16.34 -2.96 17.93
CA LEU A 405 -17.01 -4.13 17.34
C LEU A 405 -18.53 -4.04 17.23
N PRO A 406 -19.29 -3.51 18.21
CA PRO A 406 -20.74 -3.36 18.06
C PRO A 406 -21.14 -2.49 16.87
N GLU A 407 -20.50 -1.33 16.70
CA GLU A 407 -20.77 -0.43 15.59
C GLU A 407 -20.29 -1.02 14.25
N MET A 408 -19.14 -1.68 14.24
CA MET A 408 -18.65 -2.41 13.06
C MET A 408 -19.64 -3.50 12.64
N LEU A 409 -20.24 -4.25 13.56
CA LEU A 409 -21.23 -5.28 13.26
C LEU A 409 -22.50 -4.69 12.66
N PHE A 410 -23.00 -3.59 13.22
CA PHE A 410 -24.14 -2.88 12.64
C PHE A 410 -23.87 -2.46 11.19
N ARG A 411 -22.73 -1.80 10.94
CA ARG A 411 -22.33 -1.37 9.60
C ARG A 411 -22.08 -2.53 8.62
N TYR A 412 -21.48 -3.61 9.10
CA TYR A 412 -21.29 -4.83 8.32
C TYR A 412 -22.64 -5.42 7.85
N ARG A 413 -23.63 -5.51 8.74
CA ARG A 413 -24.98 -5.92 8.40
C ARG A 413 -25.63 -4.97 7.40
N ALA A 414 -25.54 -3.68 7.65
CA ALA A 414 -26.15 -2.65 6.81
C ALA A 414 -25.57 -2.62 5.38
N ARG A 415 -24.28 -2.81 5.23
CA ARG A 415 -23.63 -2.85 3.90
C ARG A 415 -23.87 -4.13 3.14
N ASN A 416 -23.79 -5.25 3.83
CA ASN A 416 -23.78 -6.55 3.17
C ASN A 416 -25.16 -7.22 3.12
N PHE A 417 -26.02 -6.93 4.08
CA PHE A 417 -27.30 -7.60 4.30
C PHE A 417 -28.42 -6.61 4.67
N PRO A 418 -28.65 -5.54 3.87
CA PRO A 418 -29.58 -4.47 4.21
C PRO A 418 -31.01 -4.96 4.45
N ASN A 419 -31.40 -6.06 3.81
CA ASN A 419 -32.73 -6.67 3.99
C ASN A 419 -32.95 -7.29 5.37
N THR A 420 -31.92 -7.40 6.21
CA THR A 420 -32.00 -7.90 7.59
C THR A 420 -32.20 -6.79 8.62
N LEU A 421 -32.18 -5.54 8.20
CA LEU A 421 -32.35 -4.39 9.08
C LEU A 421 -33.81 -4.18 9.43
N THR A 422 -34.07 -3.78 10.69
CA THR A 422 -35.37 -3.24 11.09
C THR A 422 -35.59 -1.84 10.51
N GLY A 423 -36.81 -1.30 10.58
CA GLY A 423 -37.09 0.06 10.14
C GLY A 423 -36.24 1.13 10.86
N GLU A 424 -36.02 0.97 12.17
CA GLU A 424 -35.17 1.86 12.96
C GLU A 424 -33.69 1.75 12.58
N GLU A 425 -33.21 0.52 12.41
CA GLU A 425 -31.83 0.29 11.95
C GLU A 425 -31.61 0.85 10.55
N TRP A 426 -32.58 0.72 9.64
CA TRP A 426 -32.50 1.32 8.31
C TRP A 426 -32.45 2.85 8.40
N GLN A 427 -33.26 3.47 9.25
CA GLN A 427 -33.20 4.92 9.44
C GLN A 427 -31.83 5.36 9.97
N THR A 428 -31.27 4.67 10.97
CA THR A 428 -29.95 4.94 11.53
C THR A 428 -28.87 4.80 10.44
N TRP A 429 -28.95 3.77 9.61
CA TRP A 429 -28.02 3.55 8.50
C TRP A 429 -28.13 4.65 7.44
N ARG A 430 -29.33 5.06 7.09
CA ARG A 430 -29.58 6.16 6.15
C ARG A 430 -28.98 7.47 6.66
N GLU A 431 -29.21 7.82 7.89
CA GLU A 431 -28.64 9.03 8.52
C GLU A 431 -27.10 8.99 8.52
N PHE A 432 -26.52 7.84 8.81
CA PHE A 432 -25.08 7.66 8.70
C PHE A 432 -24.59 7.88 7.26
N CYS A 433 -25.24 7.28 6.24
CA CYS A 433 -24.86 7.44 4.85
C CYS A 433 -24.97 8.90 4.38
N VAL A 434 -26.03 9.60 4.75
CA VAL A 434 -26.22 11.03 4.43
C VAL A 434 -25.09 11.86 5.05
N ALA A 435 -24.82 11.67 6.35
CA ALA A 435 -23.73 12.36 7.03
C ALA A 435 -22.37 12.03 6.39
N GLN A 436 -22.12 10.76 6.07
CA GLN A 436 -20.90 10.31 5.42
C GLN A 436 -20.67 10.99 4.06
N LEU A 437 -21.71 11.16 3.26
CA LEU A 437 -21.62 11.72 1.91
C LEU A 437 -21.66 13.26 1.86
N GLN A 438 -22.03 13.93 2.96
CA GLN A 438 -22.19 15.39 3.00
C GLN A 438 -21.21 16.10 3.96
N GLN A 439 -20.65 15.39 4.96
CA GLN A 439 -19.83 15.99 6.03
C GLN A 439 -18.36 15.56 5.91
N PRO A 440 -17.42 16.50 5.65
CA PRO A 440 -16.01 16.18 5.46
C PRO A 440 -15.36 15.46 6.64
N GLU A 441 -15.77 15.80 7.87
CA GLU A 441 -15.25 15.24 9.12
C GLU A 441 -15.58 13.76 9.32
N ARG A 442 -16.53 13.23 8.57
CA ARG A 442 -16.87 11.78 8.60
C ARG A 442 -15.88 10.91 7.85
N GLY A 443 -15.00 11.48 7.05
CA GLY A 443 -13.91 10.78 6.37
C GLY A 443 -14.33 10.06 5.09
N ALA A 444 -15.34 10.57 4.38
CA ALA A 444 -15.65 10.09 3.03
C ALA A 444 -14.42 10.17 2.11
N ASN A 445 -14.39 9.32 1.10
CA ASN A 445 -13.40 9.41 0.02
C ASN A 445 -13.67 10.63 -0.88
N ILE A 446 -14.93 10.89 -1.21
CA ILE A 446 -15.41 12.07 -1.95
C ILE A 446 -16.80 12.47 -1.43
N LEU A 447 -17.06 13.76 -1.28
CA LEU A 447 -18.39 14.27 -0.93
C LEU A 447 -19.30 14.27 -2.15
N LEU A 448 -20.62 14.16 -1.93
CA LEU A 448 -21.60 14.14 -3.02
C LEU A 448 -21.58 15.42 -3.88
N SER A 449 -21.41 16.59 -3.25
CA SER A 449 -21.25 17.86 -3.97
C SER A 449 -20.04 17.86 -4.89
N ASP A 450 -18.90 17.43 -4.35
CA ASP A 450 -17.63 17.39 -5.09
C ASP A 450 -17.69 16.36 -6.23
N TYR A 451 -18.34 15.22 -5.98
CA TYR A 451 -18.57 14.18 -6.97
C TYR A 451 -19.32 14.71 -8.21
N VAL A 452 -20.44 15.43 -7.98
CA VAL A 452 -21.23 16.03 -9.07
C VAL A 452 -20.44 17.09 -9.82
N GLN A 453 -19.79 18.02 -9.08
CA GLN A 453 -18.96 19.05 -9.70
C GLN A 453 -17.82 18.45 -10.54
N ARG A 454 -17.19 17.39 -10.03
CA ARG A 454 -16.09 16.70 -10.72
C ARG A 454 -16.55 16.07 -12.03
N ILE A 455 -17.70 15.40 -12.04
CA ILE A 455 -18.28 14.82 -13.27
C ILE A 455 -18.57 15.92 -14.30
N GLN A 456 -19.18 17.05 -13.88
CA GLN A 456 -19.47 18.19 -14.76
C GLN A 456 -18.18 18.79 -15.37
N ALA A 457 -17.14 18.92 -14.56
CA ALA A 457 -15.84 19.39 -15.03
C ALA A 457 -15.22 18.43 -16.06
N LEU A 458 -15.29 17.12 -15.81
CA LEU A 458 -14.79 16.08 -16.72
C LEU A 458 -15.58 16.06 -18.05
N GLN A 459 -16.90 16.25 -18.00
CA GLN A 459 -17.73 16.39 -19.22
C GLN A 459 -17.30 17.61 -20.03
N GLY A 460 -17.02 18.75 -19.38
CA GLY A 460 -16.50 19.95 -20.04
C GLY A 460 -15.11 19.76 -20.67
N GLN A 461 -14.35 18.77 -20.22
CA GLN A 461 -13.05 18.39 -20.77
C GLN A 461 -13.16 17.30 -21.87
N GLY A 462 -14.36 16.87 -22.22
CA GLY A 462 -14.58 15.85 -23.26
C GLY A 462 -14.38 14.39 -22.78
N ALA A 463 -14.54 14.13 -21.49
CA ALA A 463 -14.50 12.76 -20.97
C ALA A 463 -15.64 11.90 -21.55
N ASP A 464 -15.47 10.56 -21.46
CA ASP A 464 -16.44 9.58 -21.97
C ASP A 464 -17.87 9.87 -21.48
N ALA A 465 -18.75 10.23 -22.43
CA ALA A 465 -20.13 10.63 -22.13
C ALA A 465 -20.99 9.49 -21.56
N THR A 466 -20.70 8.23 -21.92
CA THR A 466 -21.42 7.06 -21.42
C THR A 466 -21.11 6.84 -19.94
N ILE A 467 -19.83 6.90 -19.59
CA ILE A 467 -19.38 6.72 -18.19
C ILE A 467 -19.86 7.88 -17.34
N THR A 468 -19.64 9.13 -17.75
CA THR A 468 -20.05 10.30 -16.96
C THR A 468 -21.56 10.37 -16.76
N LYS A 469 -22.37 9.97 -17.76
CA LYS A 469 -23.81 9.81 -17.60
C LYS A 469 -24.16 8.74 -16.57
N ALA A 470 -23.55 7.56 -16.65
CA ALA A 470 -23.78 6.47 -15.70
C ALA A 470 -23.48 6.92 -14.28
N LEU A 471 -22.40 7.70 -14.06
CA LEU A 471 -22.03 8.24 -12.76
C LEU A 471 -23.05 9.25 -12.21
N LEU A 472 -23.60 10.14 -13.06
CA LEU A 472 -24.68 11.06 -12.67
C LEU A 472 -25.98 10.31 -12.33
N ASP A 473 -26.31 9.30 -13.12
CA ASP A 473 -27.49 8.46 -12.85
C ASP A 473 -27.35 7.70 -11.54
N TYR A 474 -26.14 7.23 -11.22
CA TYR A 474 -25.83 6.63 -9.91
C TYR A 474 -25.99 7.62 -8.74
N ALA A 475 -25.50 8.86 -8.89
CA ALA A 475 -25.68 9.90 -7.88
C ALA A 475 -27.17 10.21 -7.65
N ARG A 476 -27.96 10.34 -8.73
CA ARG A 476 -29.42 10.56 -8.64
C ARG A 476 -30.12 9.43 -7.89
N ALA A 477 -29.78 8.18 -8.20
CA ALA A 477 -30.33 7.03 -7.50
C ALA A 477 -30.02 7.04 -6.00
N LYS A 478 -28.78 7.38 -5.62
CA LYS A 478 -28.39 7.52 -4.20
C LYS A 478 -29.13 8.66 -3.50
N ILE A 479 -29.26 9.82 -4.12
CA ILE A 479 -30.02 10.95 -3.60
C ILE A 479 -31.46 10.55 -3.32
N GLN A 480 -32.10 9.87 -4.28
CA GLN A 480 -33.47 9.39 -4.12
C GLN A 480 -33.58 8.34 -2.99
N GLN A 481 -32.67 7.36 -2.97
CA GLN A 481 -32.70 6.27 -1.98
C GLN A 481 -32.41 6.77 -0.54
N LEU A 482 -31.57 7.78 -0.40
CA LEU A 482 -31.19 8.38 0.88
C LEU A 482 -32.08 9.59 1.24
N GLU A 483 -33.02 9.99 0.38
CA GLU A 483 -33.91 11.16 0.56
C GLU A 483 -33.13 12.45 0.85
N ILE A 484 -32.04 12.70 0.10
CA ILE A 484 -31.23 13.91 0.24
C ILE A 484 -31.90 15.06 -0.51
N ASN A 485 -32.27 16.14 0.18
CA ASN A 485 -33.06 17.22 -0.39
C ASN A 485 -32.23 18.43 -0.88
N ASP A 486 -30.97 18.57 -0.45
CA ASP A 486 -30.18 19.80 -0.63
C ASP A 486 -29.18 19.73 -1.78
N VAL A 487 -29.26 18.72 -2.66
CA VAL A 487 -28.34 18.55 -3.80
C VAL A 487 -29.13 18.48 -5.11
N THR A 488 -28.86 19.44 -6.00
CA THR A 488 -29.41 19.44 -7.37
C THR A 488 -28.39 18.90 -8.35
N ILE A 489 -28.76 17.91 -9.21
CA ILE A 489 -27.91 17.32 -10.26
C ILE A 489 -28.47 17.65 -11.64
#